data_1f93d490f0d70551a05bdfd94294099d
#
_entry.id   1f93d490f0d70551a05bdfd94294099d
#
_cell.length_a   1.000
_cell.length_b   1.000
_cell.length_c   1.000
_cell.angle_alpha   90.00
_cell.angle_beta   90.00
_cell.angle_gamma   90.00
#
_symmetry.space_group_name_H-M   'P 1'
#
loop_
_entity.id
_entity.type
_entity.pdbx_description
1 polymer ?
#
loop_
_entity_poly.entity_id
_entity_poly.type
_entity_poly.pdbx_seq_one_letter_code
_entity_poly.pdbx_strand_id
1 'polypeptide(L)' 'MATNFNDILIFKTNIQTERDKQRIQPALDAHDTIQQWNIDQHDIDCVLRIVSDSLTPEQVISVIKHNGFECAELE' A
#
# COMPACT_ATOMS: atom_id res chain seq x y z
N MET A 1 -3.22 -20.61 -5.00
CA MET A 1 -3.63 -19.99 -6.26
C MET A 1 -2.61 -18.97 -6.71
N ALA A 2 -2.38 -18.88 -8.00
CA ALA A 2 -1.45 -17.90 -8.53
C ALA A 2 -2.03 -16.47 -8.40
N THR A 3 -1.19 -15.52 -8.06
CA THR A 3 -1.58 -14.12 -8.02
C THR A 3 -1.80 -13.62 -9.44
N ASN A 4 -2.93 -12.99 -9.66
CA ASN A 4 -3.24 -12.35 -10.93
C ASN A 4 -2.54 -11.00 -10.98
N PHE A 5 -1.89 -10.67 -12.09
CA PHE A 5 -1.23 -9.36 -12.25
C PHE A 5 -2.20 -8.20 -12.10
N ASN A 6 -3.47 -8.38 -12.48
CA ASN A 6 -4.49 -7.35 -12.34
C ASN A 6 -4.86 -7.06 -10.88
N ASP A 7 -4.47 -7.93 -9.96
CA ASP A 7 -4.75 -7.76 -8.53
C ASP A 7 -3.66 -6.97 -7.80
N ILE A 8 -2.62 -6.54 -8.51
CA ILE A 8 -1.53 -5.78 -7.92
C ILE A 8 -1.77 -4.29 -8.13
N LEU A 9 -1.85 -3.56 -7.01
CA LEU A 9 -2.00 -2.11 -6.99
C LEU A 9 -0.69 -1.49 -6.54
N ILE A 10 -0.23 -0.46 -7.24
CA ILE A 10 1.07 0.16 -7.01
C ILE A 10 0.89 1.65 -6.77
N PHE A 11 1.49 2.16 -5.69
CA PHE A 11 1.35 3.55 -5.27
C PHE A 11 2.70 4.15 -4.93
N LYS A 12 2.84 5.47 -5.15
CA LYS A 12 3.92 6.23 -4.54
C LYS A 12 3.43 6.81 -3.21
N THR A 13 4.32 6.81 -2.21
CA THR A 13 3.99 7.26 -0.87
C THR A 13 5.13 8.08 -0.28
N ASN A 14 4.90 8.64 0.91
CA ASN A 14 5.97 9.22 1.72
C ASN A 14 6.29 8.38 2.96
N ILE A 15 6.01 7.09 2.90
CA ILE A 15 6.37 6.14 3.96
C ILE A 15 7.85 5.82 3.80
N GLN A 16 8.72 6.63 4.43
CA GLN A 16 10.15 6.67 4.14
C GLN A 16 11.01 5.89 5.11
N THR A 17 10.55 5.73 6.36
CA THR A 17 11.35 5.13 7.42
C THR A 17 10.71 3.85 7.90
N GLU A 18 11.51 3.03 8.60
CA GLU A 18 11.00 1.82 9.25
C GLU A 18 9.92 2.16 10.26
N ARG A 19 10.07 3.28 10.98
CA ARG A 19 9.05 3.75 11.92
C ARG A 19 7.74 4.07 11.19
N ASP A 20 7.81 4.73 10.04
CA ASP A 20 6.63 5.01 9.23
C ASP A 20 5.93 3.73 8.80
N LYS A 21 6.71 2.76 8.36
CA LYS A 21 6.19 1.44 7.97
C LYS A 21 5.48 0.76 9.13
N GLN A 22 6.07 0.81 10.33
CA GLN A 22 5.47 0.23 11.52
C GLN A 22 4.17 0.91 11.89
N ARG A 23 4.05 2.22 11.64
CA ARG A 23 2.82 2.96 11.92
C ARG A 23 1.67 2.58 10.99
N ILE A 24 1.97 2.30 9.72
CA ILE A 24 0.93 1.94 8.74
C ILE A 24 0.59 0.46 8.77
N GLN A 25 1.49 -0.38 9.25
CA GLN A 25 1.33 -1.84 9.22
C GLN A 25 0.02 -2.31 9.85
N PRO A 26 -0.40 -1.85 11.04
CA PRO A 26 -1.66 -2.33 11.62
C PRO A 26 -2.87 -2.04 10.75
N ALA A 27 -2.88 -0.88 10.09
CA ALA A 27 -4.00 -0.51 9.21
C ALA A 27 -4.08 -1.44 7.99
N LEU A 28 -2.93 -1.79 7.41
CA LEU A 28 -2.90 -2.67 6.25
C LEU A 28 -3.19 -4.12 6.65
N ASP A 29 -2.64 -4.57 7.77
CA ASP A 29 -2.85 -5.95 8.23
C ASP A 29 -4.28 -6.19 8.71
N ALA A 30 -5.00 -5.13 9.10
CA ALA A 30 -6.38 -5.25 9.53
C ALA A 30 -7.37 -5.42 8.37
N HIS A 31 -6.94 -5.17 7.14
CA HIS A 31 -7.81 -5.32 5.96
C HIS A 31 -7.84 -6.76 5.49
N ASP A 32 -8.98 -7.41 5.63
CA ASP A 32 -9.17 -8.80 5.19
C ASP A 32 -9.00 -8.94 3.68
N THR A 33 -9.23 -7.87 2.94
CA THR A 33 -9.15 -7.89 1.48
C THR A 33 -7.73 -7.68 0.95
N ILE A 34 -6.77 -7.32 1.81
CA ILE A 34 -5.37 -7.22 1.43
C ILE A 34 -4.74 -8.59 1.66
N GLN A 35 -4.36 -9.26 0.57
CA GLN A 35 -3.74 -10.57 0.63
C GLN A 35 -2.27 -10.48 0.98
N GLN A 36 -1.61 -9.42 0.48
CA GLN A 36 -0.19 -9.21 0.68
C GLN A 36 0.13 -7.74 0.40
N TRP A 37 1.14 -7.20 1.08
CA TRP A 37 1.63 -5.86 0.81
C TRP A 37 3.11 -5.75 1.13
N ASN A 38 3.78 -4.82 0.48
CA ASN A 38 5.15 -4.45 0.85
C ASN A 38 5.40 -3.00 0.43
N ILE A 39 6.45 -2.41 1.00
CA ILE A 39 6.90 -1.06 0.66
C ILE A 39 8.38 -1.12 0.31
N ASP A 40 8.72 -0.64 -0.88
CA ASP A 40 10.11 -0.51 -1.31
C ASP A 40 10.62 0.86 -0.90
N GLN A 41 11.24 0.94 0.27
CA GLN A 41 11.75 2.19 0.82
C GLN A 41 13.09 2.62 0.21
N HIS A 42 13.71 1.78 -0.60
CA HIS A 42 14.90 2.13 -1.35
C HIS A 42 14.57 2.91 -2.61
N ASP A 43 13.34 2.81 -3.10
CA ASP A 43 12.87 3.59 -4.22
C ASP A 43 12.55 5.02 -3.75
N ILE A 44 12.87 6.01 -4.58
CA ILE A 44 12.61 7.42 -4.26
C ILE A 44 11.13 7.69 -4.02
N ASP A 45 10.25 6.91 -4.66
CA ASP A 45 8.80 7.05 -4.53
C ASP A 45 8.23 6.25 -3.37
N CYS A 46 9.05 5.54 -2.60
CA CYS A 46 8.61 4.69 -1.48
C CYS A 46 7.41 3.86 -1.93
N VAL A 47 7.63 2.99 -2.90
CA VAL A 47 6.57 2.31 -3.63
C VAL A 47 5.85 1.30 -2.74
N LEU A 48 4.55 1.48 -2.57
CA LEU A 48 3.67 0.55 -1.88
C LEU A 48 3.03 -0.38 -2.92
N ARG A 49 3.21 -1.68 -2.74
CA ARG A 49 2.54 -2.70 -3.55
C ARG A 49 1.52 -3.42 -2.69
N ILE A 50 0.30 -3.49 -3.20
CA ILE A 50 -0.79 -4.18 -2.52
C ILE A 50 -1.38 -5.21 -3.47
N VAL A 51 -1.55 -6.43 -2.96
CA VAL A 51 -2.22 -7.50 -3.68
C VAL A 51 -3.61 -7.65 -3.09
N SER A 52 -4.63 -7.34 -3.88
CA SER A 52 -6.03 -7.46 -3.50
C SER A 52 -6.88 -7.60 -4.75
N ASP A 53 -7.89 -8.47 -4.67
CA ASP A 53 -8.83 -8.67 -5.77
C ASP A 53 -10.10 -7.82 -5.63
N SER A 54 -10.23 -7.06 -4.55
CA SER A 54 -11.47 -6.34 -4.26
C SER A 54 -11.28 -4.87 -3.90
N LEU A 55 -10.08 -4.44 -3.49
CA LEU A 55 -9.83 -3.03 -3.18
C LEU A 55 -9.63 -2.21 -4.44
N THR A 56 -10.18 -0.99 -4.44
CA THR A 56 -9.92 -0.02 -5.49
C THR A 56 -8.72 0.86 -5.09
N PRO A 57 -8.05 1.49 -6.09
CA PRO A 57 -6.97 2.43 -5.76
C PRO A 57 -7.41 3.55 -4.80
N GLU A 58 -8.63 4.08 -4.98
CA GLU A 58 -9.15 5.14 -4.13
C GLU A 58 -9.28 4.69 -2.67
N GLN A 59 -9.68 3.43 -2.46
CA GLN A 59 -9.80 2.89 -1.11
C GLN A 59 -8.45 2.79 -0.42
N VAL A 60 -7.42 2.36 -1.15
CA VAL A 60 -6.06 2.29 -0.61
C VAL A 60 -5.54 3.68 -0.28
N ILE A 61 -5.70 4.62 -1.20
CA ILE A 61 -5.27 6.01 -0.99
C ILE A 61 -5.94 6.58 0.27
N SER A 62 -7.22 6.32 0.44
CA SER A 62 -7.97 6.79 1.62
C SER A 62 -7.40 6.22 2.91
N VAL A 63 -7.08 4.93 2.95
CA VAL A 63 -6.49 4.30 4.13
C VAL A 63 -5.15 4.93 4.49
N ILE A 64 -4.28 5.12 3.49
CA ILE A 64 -2.95 5.68 3.72
C ILE A 64 -3.05 7.13 4.20
N LYS A 65 -3.88 7.94 3.57
CA LYS A 65 -4.07 9.35 3.96
C LYS A 65 -4.68 9.47 5.36
N HIS A 66 -5.61 8.58 5.68
CA HIS A 66 -6.26 8.58 6.99
C HIS A 66 -5.25 8.32 8.11
N ASN A 67 -4.17 7.64 7.80
CA ASN A 67 -3.10 7.35 8.75
C ASN A 67 -1.98 8.39 8.74
N GLY A 68 -2.17 9.51 8.04
CA GLY A 68 -1.26 10.63 8.08
C GLY A 68 -0.15 10.61 7.05
N PHE A 69 -0.24 9.77 6.03
CA PHE A 69 0.75 9.69 4.96
C PHE A 69 0.17 10.15 3.62
N GLU A 70 1.06 10.43 2.68
CA GLU A 70 0.68 10.74 1.31
C GLU A 70 0.66 9.46 0.48
N CYS A 71 -0.26 9.41 -0.49
CA CYS A 71 -0.40 8.26 -1.37
C CYS A 71 -1.03 8.68 -2.68
N ALA A 72 -0.44 8.23 -3.77
CA ALA A 72 -0.99 8.46 -5.10
C ALA A 72 -0.72 7.23 -5.96
N GLU A 73 -1.62 6.94 -6.89
CA GLU A 73 -1.43 5.82 -7.80
C GLU A 73 -0.19 6.06 -8.66
N LEU A 74 0.65 5.04 -8.77
CA LEU A 74 1.86 5.10 -9.59
C LEU A 74 1.54 4.55 -10.98
N GLU A 75 1.64 5.40 -11.96
CA GLU A 75 1.39 5.05 -13.36
C GLU A 75 2.67 4.77 -14.13
#